data_a3195378c6960e5ff0c1e25d3ef8af42
#
_entry.id   a3195378c6960e5ff0c1e25d3ef8af42
#
_cell.length_a   1.000
_cell.length_b   1.000
_cell.length_c   1.000
_cell.angle_alpha   90.00
_cell.angle_beta   90.00
_cell.angle_gamma   90.00
#
_symmetry.space_group_name_H-M   'P 1'
#
loop_
_entity.id
_entity.type
_entity.pdbx_description
1 polymer ?
#
loop_
_entity_poly.entity_id
_entity_poly.type
_entity_poly.pdbx_seq_one_letter_code
_entity_poly.pdbx_strand_id
1 'polypeptide(L)'
;MLGTSREKPFKKGGVVSDVDKPSLILQNIREMELDCVVCIGGNGTQKTAAKFAAMGVNIVSVPKTIDNDIWGTDISFGFDSAVSIATDAIDRLHSTASSHKRVMVIEVMGHKAGWIAL
;
A
#
# COMPACT_ATOMS: atom_id res chain seq x y z
N MET A 1 16.41 -6.77 4.95
CA MET A 1 15.44 -5.94 4.18
C MET A 1 14.23 -6.79 3.88
N LEU A 2 13.02 -6.31 4.14
CA LEU A 2 11.79 -7.04 3.84
C LEU A 2 11.48 -6.94 2.35
N GLY A 3 11.08 -8.06 1.73
CA GLY A 3 10.61 -8.10 0.35
C GLY A 3 9.16 -7.63 0.23
N THR A 4 8.70 -7.46 -1.00
CA THR A 4 7.32 -7.16 -1.31
C THR A 4 6.85 -7.97 -2.52
N SER A 5 5.55 -8.25 -2.59
CA SER A 5 4.94 -8.95 -3.72
C SER A 5 3.63 -8.25 -4.13
N ARG A 6 3.32 -8.30 -5.42
CA ARG A 6 2.03 -7.87 -5.97
C ARG A 6 1.07 -9.03 -6.21
N GLU A 7 1.47 -10.24 -5.85
CA GLU A 7 0.59 -11.40 -5.95
C GLU A 7 -0.64 -11.24 -5.06
N LYS A 8 -1.78 -11.67 -5.59
CA LYS A 8 -3.08 -11.63 -4.89
C LYS A 8 -3.58 -13.05 -4.71
N PRO A 9 -3.55 -13.60 -3.48
CA PRO A 9 -3.94 -14.99 -3.22
C PRO A 9 -5.35 -15.34 -3.70
N PHE A 10 -6.27 -14.39 -3.63
CA PHE A 10 -7.69 -14.58 -3.97
C PHE A 10 -8.04 -14.18 -5.42
N LYS A 11 -7.09 -13.83 -6.28
CA LYS A 11 -7.38 -13.45 -7.66
C LYS A 11 -7.46 -14.70 -8.54
N LYS A 12 -8.64 -14.99 -9.10
CA LYS A 12 -8.80 -15.93 -10.21
C LYS A 12 -8.29 -15.26 -11.51
N GLY A 13 -7.37 -15.89 -12.21
CA GLY A 13 -6.96 -15.49 -13.56
C GLY A 13 -5.54 -14.89 -13.65
N GLY A 14 -4.65 -15.71 -14.05
CA GLY A 14 -3.28 -15.45 -14.51
C GLY A 14 -2.55 -16.78 -14.54
N VAL A 15 -2.22 -17.28 -15.75
CA VAL A 15 -1.51 -18.54 -16.04
C VAL A 15 -1.79 -19.67 -15.03
N VAL A 16 -2.47 -20.67 -15.52
CA VAL A 16 -2.89 -21.92 -14.86
C VAL A 16 -1.85 -22.37 -13.83
N SER A 17 -2.12 -22.09 -12.58
CA SER A 17 -1.64 -22.94 -11.48
C SER A 17 -2.91 -23.48 -10.80
N ASP A 18 -3.10 -24.80 -10.85
CA ASP A 18 -4.16 -25.52 -10.14
C ASP A 18 -4.01 -25.43 -8.61
N VAL A 19 -3.13 -24.55 -8.11
CA VAL A 19 -2.83 -24.41 -6.70
C VAL A 19 -3.80 -23.40 -6.08
N ASP A 20 -4.60 -23.86 -5.16
CA ASP A 20 -5.40 -23.01 -4.27
C ASP A 20 -4.46 -22.26 -3.30
N LYS A 21 -4.02 -21.07 -3.73
CA LYS A 21 -3.09 -20.23 -2.96
C LYS A 21 -3.58 -19.91 -1.54
N PRO A 22 -4.84 -19.59 -1.29
CA PRO A 22 -5.33 -19.40 0.07
C PRO A 22 -5.12 -20.62 0.96
N SER A 23 -5.48 -21.82 0.49
CA SER A 23 -5.31 -23.06 1.26
C SER A 23 -3.83 -23.36 1.53
N LEU A 24 -2.95 -23.14 0.55
CA LEU A 24 -1.51 -23.31 0.74
C LEU A 24 -0.95 -22.33 1.79
N ILE A 25 -1.40 -21.07 1.78
CA ILE A 25 -0.97 -20.07 2.78
C ILE A 25 -1.44 -20.50 4.18
N LEU A 26 -2.68 -20.97 4.32
CA LEU A 26 -3.18 -21.47 5.60
C LEU A 26 -2.40 -22.68 6.10
N GLN A 27 -2.05 -23.59 5.20
CA GLN A 27 -1.21 -24.73 5.52
C GLN A 27 0.17 -24.28 6.02
N ASN A 28 0.84 -23.38 5.29
CA ASN A 28 2.15 -22.85 5.69
C ASN A 28 2.12 -22.13 7.04
N ILE A 29 1.07 -21.37 7.33
CA ILE A 29 0.90 -20.70 8.63
C ILE A 29 0.86 -21.74 9.77
N ARG A 30 0.16 -22.86 9.57
CA ARG A 30 0.07 -23.94 10.55
C ARG A 30 1.38 -24.70 10.68
N GLU A 31 2.03 -25.06 9.56
CA GLU A 31 3.31 -25.79 9.55
C GLU A 31 4.45 -24.99 10.16
N MET A 32 4.43 -23.66 10.00
CA MET A 32 5.40 -22.76 10.64
C MET A 32 5.04 -22.39 12.08
N GLU A 33 3.91 -22.91 12.61
CA GLU A 33 3.42 -22.61 13.96
C GLU A 33 3.34 -21.11 14.27
N LEU A 34 2.83 -20.32 13.29
CA LEU A 34 2.73 -18.87 13.46
C LEU A 34 1.52 -18.51 14.33
N ASP A 35 1.75 -17.86 15.46
CA ASP A 35 0.71 -17.37 16.36
C ASP A 35 -0.05 -16.18 15.79
N CYS A 36 0.60 -15.35 14.99
CA CYS A 36 0.04 -14.15 14.40
C CYS A 36 0.75 -13.78 13.10
N VAL A 37 0.01 -13.19 12.17
CA VAL A 37 0.56 -12.63 10.92
C VAL A 37 0.37 -11.12 10.91
N VAL A 38 1.45 -10.37 10.75
CA VAL A 38 1.39 -8.91 10.58
C VAL A 38 1.39 -8.55 9.11
N CYS A 39 0.28 -7.95 8.63
CA CYS A 39 0.12 -7.52 7.24
C CYS A 39 0.36 -6.02 7.10
N ILE A 40 1.46 -5.63 6.47
CA ILE A 40 1.81 -4.23 6.22
C ILE A 40 1.54 -3.88 4.77
N GLY A 41 0.61 -2.98 4.48
CA GLY A 41 0.33 -2.60 3.10
C GLY A 41 -0.89 -1.72 2.90
N GLY A 42 -1.18 -1.43 1.63
CA GLY A 42 -2.29 -0.60 1.21
C GLY A 42 -3.63 -1.34 1.15
N ASN A 43 -4.61 -0.71 0.56
CA ASN A 43 -6.02 -1.16 0.51
C ASN A 43 -6.16 -2.62 0.02
N GLY A 44 -5.36 -3.04 -0.99
CA GLY A 44 -5.38 -4.42 -1.48
C GLY A 44 -4.90 -5.44 -0.44
N THR A 45 -3.87 -5.11 0.34
CA THR A 45 -3.34 -5.94 1.43
C THR A 45 -4.37 -6.03 2.56
N GLN A 46 -5.00 -4.91 2.94
CA GLN A 46 -6.02 -4.88 3.98
C GLN A 46 -7.21 -5.78 3.64
N LYS A 47 -7.69 -5.72 2.38
CA LYS A 47 -8.75 -6.62 1.90
C LYS A 47 -8.35 -8.10 1.91
N THR A 48 -7.10 -8.40 1.64
CA THR A 48 -6.57 -9.77 1.71
C THR A 48 -6.48 -10.24 3.15
N ALA A 49 -5.96 -9.41 4.05
CA ALA A 49 -5.87 -9.69 5.49
C ALA A 49 -7.26 -9.97 6.09
N ALA A 50 -8.25 -9.14 5.78
CA ALA A 50 -9.63 -9.34 6.24
C ALA A 50 -10.22 -10.71 5.81
N LYS A 51 -9.90 -11.17 4.59
CA LYS A 51 -10.34 -12.50 4.13
C LYS A 51 -9.68 -13.63 4.92
N PHE A 52 -8.38 -13.55 5.19
CA PHE A 52 -7.70 -14.56 6.01
C PHE A 52 -8.15 -14.50 7.48
N ALA A 53 -8.43 -13.32 8.02
CA ALA A 53 -9.03 -13.18 9.35
C ALA A 53 -10.39 -13.88 9.43
N ALA A 54 -11.25 -13.73 8.40
CA ALA A 54 -12.53 -14.45 8.30
C ALA A 54 -12.36 -15.97 8.18
N MET A 55 -11.21 -16.46 7.76
CA MET A 55 -10.83 -17.88 7.71
C MET A 55 -10.20 -18.37 9.02
N GLY A 56 -10.16 -17.55 10.06
CA GLY A 56 -9.68 -17.89 11.40
C GLY A 56 -8.19 -17.65 11.63
N VAL A 57 -7.49 -16.94 10.74
CA VAL A 57 -6.09 -16.56 10.96
C VAL A 57 -6.02 -15.35 11.89
N ASN A 58 -5.18 -15.40 12.91
CA ASN A 58 -4.88 -14.25 13.76
C ASN A 58 -4.02 -13.26 12.98
N ILE A 59 -4.59 -12.12 12.58
CA ILE A 59 -3.93 -11.11 11.75
C ILE A 59 -4.02 -9.73 12.37
N VAL A 60 -2.88 -9.04 12.38
CA VAL A 60 -2.79 -7.60 12.67
C VAL A 60 -2.44 -6.87 11.39
N SER A 61 -3.20 -5.86 11.04
CA SER A 61 -3.00 -5.06 9.83
C SER A 61 -2.42 -3.69 10.14
N VAL A 62 -1.40 -3.31 9.38
CA VAL A 62 -0.76 -1.99 9.45
C VAL A 62 -1.04 -1.24 8.14
N PRO A 63 -1.74 -0.09 8.18
CA PRO A 63 -2.12 0.67 6.99
C PRO A 63 -0.91 1.42 6.42
N LYS A 64 -0.25 0.85 5.42
CA LYS A 64 0.91 1.45 4.74
C LYS A 64 0.56 1.76 3.29
N THR A 65 0.42 3.04 2.98
CA THR A 65 0.26 3.60 1.63
C THR A 65 0.60 5.08 1.64
N ILE A 66 1.01 5.61 0.49
CA ILE A 66 1.21 7.05 0.32
C ILE A 66 -0.11 7.77 -0.03
N ASP A 67 -1.14 7.04 -0.46
CA ASP A 67 -2.37 7.61 -1.00
C ASP A 67 -3.36 8.07 0.08
N ASN A 68 -3.15 7.68 1.34
CA ASN A 68 -4.05 7.92 2.49
C ASN A 68 -5.52 7.56 2.19
N ASP A 69 -5.73 6.41 1.50
CA ASP A 69 -7.02 5.97 0.97
C ASP A 69 -7.62 4.77 1.71
N ILE A 70 -7.09 4.42 2.88
CA ILE A 70 -7.58 3.29 3.69
C ILE A 70 -8.66 3.78 4.63
N TRP A 71 -9.87 3.27 4.44
CA TRP A 71 -11.00 3.61 5.31
C TRP A 71 -10.77 3.12 6.75
N GLY A 72 -11.15 3.94 7.73
CA GLY A 72 -11.04 3.62 9.15
C GLY A 72 -9.66 3.92 9.76
N THR A 73 -8.80 4.63 9.05
CA THR A 73 -7.55 5.21 9.58
C THR A 73 -7.49 6.70 9.30
N ASP A 74 -6.95 7.47 10.22
CA ASP A 74 -6.81 8.92 10.05
C ASP A 74 -5.66 9.23 9.09
N ILE A 75 -4.50 8.64 9.32
CA ILE A 75 -3.30 8.81 8.50
C ILE A 75 -2.65 7.45 8.26
N SER A 76 -2.35 7.13 7.00
CA SER A 76 -1.60 5.93 6.64
C SER A 76 -0.09 6.14 6.73
N PHE A 77 0.63 5.09 7.12
CA PHE A 77 2.10 5.12 7.15
C PHE A 77 2.66 5.33 5.74
N GLY A 78 3.46 6.38 5.58
CA GLY A 78 4.06 6.78 4.31
C GLY A 78 3.38 7.98 3.64
N PHE A 79 2.19 8.39 4.06
CA PHE A 79 1.51 9.57 3.52
C PHE A 79 2.30 10.86 3.81
N ASP A 80 2.60 11.16 5.08
CA ASP A 80 3.37 12.35 5.46
C ASP A 80 4.76 12.38 4.81
N SER A 81 5.40 11.22 4.69
CA SER A 81 6.68 11.11 3.97
C SER A 81 6.55 11.48 2.50
N ALA A 82 5.48 11.07 1.84
CA ALA A 82 5.23 11.40 0.44
C ALA A 82 4.91 12.89 0.27
N VAL A 83 4.11 13.47 1.15
CA VAL A 83 3.80 14.91 1.16
C VAL A 83 5.08 15.73 1.36
N SER A 84 5.91 15.37 2.34
CA SER A 84 7.18 16.05 2.61
C SER A 84 8.12 16.03 1.40
N ILE A 85 8.26 14.87 0.74
CA ILE A 85 9.11 14.74 -0.46
C ILE A 85 8.54 15.55 -1.63
N ALA A 86 7.23 15.55 -1.83
CA ALA A 86 6.58 16.33 -2.89
C ALA A 86 6.77 17.83 -2.65
N THR A 87 6.58 18.29 -1.42
CA THR A 87 6.78 19.70 -1.03
C THR A 87 8.23 20.14 -1.25
N ASP A 88 9.22 19.36 -0.82
CA ASP A 88 10.63 19.69 -1.05
C ASP A 88 10.97 19.77 -2.56
N ALA A 89 10.41 18.87 -3.36
CA ALA A 89 10.59 18.91 -4.81
C ALA A 89 9.95 20.16 -5.45
N ILE A 90 8.77 20.56 -4.98
CA ILE A 90 8.07 21.77 -5.45
C ILE A 90 8.86 23.04 -5.08
N ASP A 91 9.32 23.13 -3.84
CA ASP A 91 10.08 24.28 -3.34
C ASP A 91 11.34 24.54 -4.16
N ARG A 92 12.03 23.48 -4.59
CA ARG A 92 13.20 23.60 -5.47
C ARG A 92 12.91 24.19 -6.84
N LEU A 93 11.66 24.13 -7.32
CA LEU A 93 11.28 24.70 -8.61
C LEU A 93 10.96 26.18 -8.56
N HIS A 94 10.70 26.75 -7.38
CA HIS A 94 10.28 28.15 -7.23
C HIS A 94 11.29 29.15 -7.82
N SER A 95 12.58 28.97 -7.58
CA SER A 95 13.62 29.89 -8.05
C SER A 95 13.69 29.94 -9.59
N THR A 96 13.65 28.77 -10.25
CA THR A 96 13.68 28.72 -11.72
C THR A 96 12.36 29.20 -12.34
N ALA A 97 11.22 28.89 -11.72
CA ALA A 97 9.92 29.37 -12.15
C ALA A 97 9.86 30.91 -12.12
N SER A 98 10.30 31.51 -11.01
CA SER A 98 10.33 32.95 -10.81
C SER A 98 11.30 33.65 -11.77
N SER A 99 12.53 33.17 -11.88
CA SER A 99 13.58 33.81 -12.70
C SER A 99 13.24 33.78 -14.20
N HIS A 100 12.60 32.73 -14.67
CA HIS A 100 12.19 32.57 -16.07
C HIS A 100 10.72 32.97 -16.35
N LYS A 101 9.98 33.41 -15.33
CA LYS A 101 8.55 33.74 -15.43
C LYS A 101 7.72 32.57 -16.02
N ARG A 102 8.01 31.34 -15.56
CA ARG A 102 7.37 30.11 -16.03
C ARG A 102 6.27 29.68 -15.08
N VAL A 103 5.21 29.13 -15.64
CA VAL A 103 4.22 28.34 -14.91
C VAL A 103 4.70 26.89 -14.93
N MET A 104 4.86 26.29 -13.75
CA MET A 104 5.23 24.90 -13.60
C MET A 104 3.98 24.06 -13.31
N VAL A 105 3.85 22.95 -14.01
CA VAL A 105 2.81 21.95 -13.73
C VAL A 105 3.51 20.73 -13.18
N ILE A 106 3.09 20.29 -12.00
CA ILE A 106 3.72 19.18 -11.28
C ILE A 106 2.67 18.09 -11.10
N GLU A 107 2.99 16.89 -11.54
CA GLU A 107 2.17 15.71 -11.32
C GLU A 107 2.71 14.95 -10.11
N VAL A 108 1.83 14.65 -9.15
CA VAL A 108 2.14 13.80 -8.01
C VAL A 108 1.22 12.58 -7.99
N MET A 109 1.68 11.50 -7.38
CA MET A 109 0.85 10.31 -7.17
C MET A 109 -0.28 10.61 -6.18
N GLY A 110 -1.26 9.76 -6.10
CA GLY A 110 -2.41 9.91 -5.19
C GLY A 110 -3.57 8.98 -5.51
N HIS A 111 -3.35 8.03 -6.43
CA HIS A 111 -4.36 7.07 -6.88
C HIS A 111 -5.69 7.79 -7.24
N LYS A 112 -6.78 7.50 -6.51
CA LYS A 112 -8.10 8.12 -6.70
C LYS A 112 -8.43 9.18 -5.65
N ALA A 113 -7.62 9.32 -4.62
CA ALA A 113 -7.88 10.21 -3.49
C ALA A 113 -7.29 11.61 -3.70
N GLY A 114 -6.07 11.72 -4.23
CA GLY A 114 -5.43 12.99 -4.54
C GLY A 114 -4.91 13.78 -3.33
N TRP A 115 -4.87 13.17 -2.15
CA TRP A 115 -4.48 13.84 -0.89
C TRP A 115 -3.07 14.44 -0.90
N ILE A 116 -2.12 13.83 -1.64
CA ILE A 116 -0.75 14.35 -1.72
C ILE A 116 -0.70 15.70 -2.43
N ALA A 117 -1.67 15.98 -3.31
CA ALA A 117 -1.71 17.22 -4.09
C ALA A 117 -2.44 18.37 -3.38
N LEU A 118 -3.12 18.09 -2.25
CA LEU A 118 -3.80 19.08 -1.41
C LEU A 118 -2.87 19.68 -0.36
#